data_17edc9aad07d8a3ba97450bb0fce70ae
#
_entry.id   17edc9aad07d8a3ba97450bb0fce70ae
#
_cell.length_a   1.000
_cell.length_b   1.000
_cell.length_c   1.000
_cell.angle_alpha   90.00
_cell.angle_beta   90.00
_cell.angle_gamma   90.00
#
_symmetry.space_group_name_H-M   'P 1'
#
loop_
_entity.id
_entity.type
_entity.pdbx_description
1 polymer ?
#
loop_
_entity_poly.entity_id
_entity_poly.type
_entity_poly.pdbx_seq_one_letter_code
_entity_poly.pdbx_strand_id
1 'polypeptide(L)'
;MNENERKSGGKRRVLMFILLAVFLISGALTVHQYLEDKRIQEEYERLAEEAARQTTEAPTEPETEETEPLEEAYVSPIDFEALTAENPDTIGWIRIPDTNVDYPIVQGTDNDFYLDHDFYGKESAAGSIYLDFESEADLQGRNQILYGHNMKNGSMFKDINRYKDPEYFKEHQYFSIYTPEREIRLKAVSCYYGEAKPIVRMTGFKTQETFDEFVRTMVEPCSYKEEVEYPARSIFTLVTCSYEINDARTFLFAVEVDEEGNQIPMDEEYKEKMETVLEKSLRHRKIFPMKMENKVLENRKCYDILRIRNMQKYVCSIKNGS
;
A
#
# COMPACT_ATOMS: atom_id res chain seq x y z
N MET A 1 39.14 -25.08 52.91
CA MET A 1 38.39 -24.69 51.70
C MET A 1 36.93 -25.06 51.92
N ASN A 2 36.10 -24.06 52.15
CA ASN A 2 34.74 -24.22 52.71
C ASN A 2 33.77 -24.83 51.64
N GLU A 3 32.94 -25.77 52.11
CA GLU A 3 31.90 -26.45 51.27
C GLU A 3 30.96 -25.51 50.54
N ASN A 4 30.76 -24.29 51.05
CA ASN A 4 30.00 -23.22 50.44
C ASN A 4 30.66 -22.61 49.18
N GLU A 5 31.99 -22.60 49.11
CA GLU A 5 32.71 -22.09 47.91
C GLU A 5 32.64 -23.09 46.76
N ARG A 6 32.62 -24.42 47.02
CA ARG A 6 32.42 -25.45 46.00
C ARG A 6 31.01 -25.41 45.40
N LYS A 7 29.96 -25.18 46.19
CA LYS A 7 28.56 -25.06 45.74
C LYS A 7 28.32 -23.78 44.93
N SER A 8 29.02 -22.68 45.27
CA SER A 8 28.94 -21.42 44.52
C SER A 8 29.59 -21.52 43.12
N GLY A 9 30.70 -22.20 42.97
CA GLY A 9 31.40 -22.40 41.70
C GLY A 9 30.61 -23.24 40.70
N GLY A 10 29.87 -24.26 41.19
CA GLY A 10 28.98 -25.08 40.34
C GLY A 10 27.82 -24.29 39.77
N LYS A 11 27.13 -23.49 40.58
CA LYS A 11 26.02 -22.64 40.15
C LYS A 11 26.46 -21.59 39.11
N ARG A 12 27.62 -20.97 39.27
CA ARG A 12 28.16 -20.00 38.28
C ARG A 12 28.50 -20.67 36.96
N ARG A 13 29.04 -21.88 36.93
CA ARG A 13 29.31 -22.63 35.68
C ARG A 13 28.01 -22.99 34.97
N VAL A 14 26.99 -23.47 35.69
CA VAL A 14 25.68 -23.77 35.11
C VAL A 14 25.04 -22.51 34.52
N LEU A 15 25.06 -21.39 35.25
CA LEU A 15 24.56 -20.11 34.73
C LEU A 15 25.31 -19.67 33.47
N MET A 16 26.62 -19.82 33.42
CA MET A 16 27.43 -19.46 32.24
C MET A 16 27.07 -20.34 31.04
N PHE A 17 26.83 -21.64 31.21
CA PHE A 17 26.39 -22.52 30.14
C PHE A 17 24.98 -22.16 29.63
N ILE A 18 24.06 -21.81 30.55
CA ILE A 18 22.71 -21.33 30.17
C ILE A 18 22.81 -20.05 29.36
N LEU A 19 23.60 -19.07 29.78
CA LEU A 19 23.79 -17.83 29.06
C LEU A 19 24.43 -18.04 27.69
N LEU A 20 25.42 -18.94 27.60
CA LEU A 20 26.04 -19.32 26.33
C LEU A 20 25.03 -20.00 25.40
N ALA A 21 24.22 -20.92 25.91
CA ALA A 21 23.18 -21.59 25.13
C ALA A 21 22.14 -20.59 24.62
N VAL A 22 21.66 -19.66 25.45
CA VAL A 22 20.74 -18.57 25.05
C VAL A 22 21.36 -17.70 23.98
N PHE A 23 22.63 -17.33 24.13
CA PHE A 23 23.36 -16.53 23.13
C PHE A 23 23.47 -17.26 21.78
N LEU A 24 23.81 -18.54 21.77
CA LEU A 24 23.93 -19.34 20.55
C LEU A 24 22.57 -19.55 19.89
N ILE A 25 21.51 -19.82 20.65
CA ILE A 25 20.14 -19.96 20.12
C ILE A 25 19.67 -18.63 19.52
N SER A 26 19.86 -17.53 20.26
CA SER A 26 19.50 -16.20 19.76
C SER A 26 20.24 -15.84 18.48
N GLY A 27 21.56 -16.12 18.42
CA GLY A 27 22.37 -15.93 17.22
C GLY A 27 21.88 -16.77 16.04
N ALA A 28 21.56 -18.05 16.27
CA ALA A 28 21.02 -18.93 15.23
C ALA A 28 19.66 -18.44 14.68
N LEU A 29 18.77 -18.00 15.58
CA LEU A 29 17.46 -17.44 15.18
C LEU A 29 17.63 -16.15 14.36
N THR A 30 18.55 -15.27 14.76
CA THR A 30 18.83 -14.03 14.01
C THR A 30 19.39 -14.33 12.60
N VAL A 31 20.32 -15.29 12.51
CA VAL A 31 20.86 -15.70 11.20
C VAL A 31 19.78 -16.35 10.35
N HIS A 32 18.95 -17.21 10.93
CA HIS A 32 17.84 -17.83 10.21
C HIS A 32 16.88 -16.76 9.64
N GLN A 33 16.47 -15.81 10.48
CA GLN A 33 15.59 -14.72 10.04
C GLN A 33 16.23 -13.87 8.93
N TYR A 34 17.52 -13.54 9.06
CA TYR A 34 18.24 -12.80 8.02
C TYR A 34 18.28 -13.56 6.68
N LEU A 35 18.48 -14.87 6.71
CA LEU A 35 18.51 -15.70 5.50
C LEU A 35 17.12 -15.81 4.86
N GLU A 36 16.07 -15.90 5.64
CA GLU A 36 14.69 -15.90 5.16
C GLU A 36 14.34 -14.56 4.52
N ASP A 37 14.61 -13.43 5.20
CA ASP A 37 14.37 -12.09 4.66
C ASP A 37 15.10 -11.87 3.31
N LYS A 38 16.35 -12.38 3.21
CA LYS A 38 17.13 -12.29 1.98
C LYS A 38 16.55 -13.16 0.85
N ARG A 39 16.11 -14.37 1.18
CA ARG A 39 15.48 -15.27 0.20
C ARG A 39 14.19 -14.66 -0.37
N ILE A 40 13.34 -14.09 0.48
CA ILE A 40 12.11 -13.44 0.06
C ILE A 40 12.41 -12.28 -0.89
N GLN A 41 13.41 -11.45 -0.56
CA GLN A 41 13.81 -10.34 -1.42
C GLN A 41 14.31 -10.83 -2.78
N GLU A 42 15.20 -11.84 -2.82
CA GLU A 42 15.70 -12.44 -4.05
C GLU A 42 14.57 -13.07 -4.90
N GLU A 43 13.53 -13.62 -4.24
CA GLU A 43 12.37 -14.19 -4.92
C GLU A 43 11.52 -13.10 -5.59
N TYR A 44 11.26 -11.97 -4.93
CA TYR A 44 10.55 -10.83 -5.54
C TYR A 44 11.38 -10.12 -6.63
N GLU A 45 12.71 -9.97 -6.45
CA GLU A 45 13.60 -9.43 -7.49
C GLU A 45 13.56 -10.32 -8.75
N ARG A 46 13.60 -11.64 -8.58
CA ARG A 46 13.46 -12.58 -9.71
C ARG A 46 12.07 -12.48 -10.36
N LEU A 47 11.00 -12.39 -9.57
CA LEU A 47 9.65 -12.24 -10.08
C LEU A 47 9.52 -10.95 -10.91
N ALA A 48 10.12 -9.84 -10.46
CA ALA A 48 10.14 -8.59 -11.19
C ALA A 48 10.92 -8.69 -12.51
N GLU A 49 12.06 -9.38 -12.51
CA GLU A 49 12.83 -9.64 -13.73
C GLU A 49 12.08 -10.56 -14.72
N GLU A 50 11.41 -11.59 -14.23
CA GLU A 50 10.62 -12.51 -15.05
C GLU A 50 9.42 -11.80 -15.66
N ALA A 51 8.69 -11.02 -14.87
CA ALA A 51 7.55 -10.24 -15.34
C ALA A 51 7.91 -9.18 -16.39
N ALA A 52 9.16 -8.66 -16.36
CA ALA A 52 9.65 -7.66 -17.32
C ALA A 52 10.25 -8.25 -18.60
N ARG A 53 10.67 -9.52 -18.62
CA ARG A 53 11.44 -10.12 -19.74
C ARG A 53 10.63 -10.31 -21.03
N GLN A 54 9.33 -10.52 -20.94
CA GLN A 54 8.50 -10.83 -22.14
C GLN A 54 8.22 -9.61 -23.02
N THR A 55 8.40 -8.41 -22.50
CA THR A 55 8.19 -7.17 -23.29
C THR A 55 9.30 -6.91 -24.34
N THR A 56 10.44 -7.62 -24.27
CA THR A 56 11.58 -7.41 -25.18
C THR A 56 11.47 -8.20 -26.48
N GLU A 57 10.52 -9.15 -26.59
CA GLU A 57 10.23 -9.89 -27.83
C GLU A 57 8.98 -9.31 -28.52
N ALA A 58 9.06 -8.04 -28.95
CA ALA A 58 8.08 -7.49 -29.87
C ALA A 58 8.13 -8.24 -31.21
N PRO A 59 7.01 -8.63 -31.81
CA PRO A 59 6.98 -9.26 -33.12
C PRO A 59 7.56 -8.28 -34.15
N THR A 60 8.56 -8.75 -34.90
CA THR A 60 9.11 -8.06 -36.07
C THR A 60 7.97 -7.79 -37.03
N GLU A 61 7.68 -6.53 -37.30
CA GLU A 61 6.66 -6.10 -38.26
C GLU A 61 6.90 -6.70 -39.65
N PRO A 62 5.83 -7.12 -40.34
CA PRO A 62 5.83 -7.11 -41.79
C PRO A 62 5.41 -5.72 -42.28
N GLU A 63 6.33 -5.05 -42.97
CA GLU A 63 5.99 -3.86 -43.77
C GLU A 63 4.77 -4.14 -44.67
N THR A 64 3.67 -3.42 -44.49
CA THR A 64 2.81 -3.02 -45.61
C THR A 64 1.62 -2.11 -45.19
N GLU A 65 1.50 -0.99 -45.93
CA GLU A 65 0.34 -0.18 -46.28
C GLU A 65 -0.25 0.76 -45.21
N GLU A 66 -0.26 2.03 -45.63
CA GLU A 66 -0.98 3.17 -45.07
C GLU A 66 -2.45 2.82 -44.75
N THR A 67 -2.72 2.68 -43.46
CA THR A 67 -4.06 2.73 -42.90
C THR A 67 -4.08 3.74 -41.76
N GLU A 68 -5.18 4.47 -41.62
CA GLU A 68 -5.41 5.49 -40.59
C GLU A 68 -4.88 5.05 -39.19
N PRO A 69 -4.43 5.96 -38.32
CA PRO A 69 -3.87 5.58 -37.02
C PRO A 69 -4.95 4.88 -36.20
N LEU A 70 -4.90 3.56 -36.20
CA LEU A 70 -5.55 2.75 -35.16
C LEU A 70 -4.86 3.14 -33.85
N GLU A 71 -5.60 3.58 -32.86
CA GLU A 71 -5.09 3.73 -31.50
C GLU A 71 -4.39 2.41 -31.14
N GLU A 72 -3.07 2.45 -30.98
CA GLU A 72 -2.30 1.26 -30.63
C GLU A 72 -2.86 0.73 -29.30
N ALA A 73 -3.32 -0.50 -29.31
CA ALA A 73 -3.85 -1.13 -28.10
C ALA A 73 -2.76 -1.15 -27.03
N TYR A 74 -3.10 -0.74 -25.80
CA TYR A 74 -2.15 -0.77 -24.68
C TYR A 74 -1.57 -2.17 -24.51
N VAL A 75 -0.26 -2.25 -24.45
CA VAL A 75 0.48 -3.46 -24.10
C VAL A 75 1.20 -3.22 -22.78
N SER A 76 0.83 -3.99 -21.76
CA SER A 76 1.47 -3.87 -20.44
C SER A 76 2.95 -4.28 -20.51
N PRO A 77 3.86 -3.55 -19.84
CA PRO A 77 5.26 -3.98 -19.68
C PRO A 77 5.41 -5.14 -18.67
N ILE A 78 4.31 -5.63 -18.12
CA ILE A 78 4.25 -6.71 -17.14
C ILE A 78 3.48 -7.88 -17.74
N ASP A 79 4.01 -9.08 -17.62
CA ASP A 79 3.35 -10.31 -18.05
C ASP A 79 2.26 -10.74 -17.06
N PHE A 80 1.07 -10.18 -17.21
CA PHE A 80 -0.07 -10.53 -16.36
C PHE A 80 -0.63 -11.93 -16.63
N GLU A 81 -0.40 -12.51 -17.81
CA GLU A 81 -0.81 -13.87 -18.08
C GLU A 81 -0.03 -14.87 -17.21
N ALA A 82 1.29 -14.72 -17.15
CA ALA A 82 2.13 -15.54 -16.28
C ALA A 82 1.80 -15.30 -14.79
N LEU A 83 1.66 -14.04 -14.36
CA LEU A 83 1.35 -13.72 -12.96
C LEU A 83 0.00 -14.26 -12.51
N THR A 84 -1.04 -14.15 -13.31
CA THR A 84 -2.39 -14.67 -12.98
C THR A 84 -2.47 -16.18 -13.04
N ALA A 85 -1.62 -16.83 -13.85
CA ALA A 85 -1.50 -18.29 -13.84
C ALA A 85 -0.88 -18.81 -12.53
N GLU A 86 0.05 -18.06 -11.93
CA GLU A 86 0.66 -18.38 -10.63
C GLU A 86 -0.25 -17.99 -9.46
N ASN A 87 -0.84 -16.78 -9.51
CA ASN A 87 -1.77 -16.30 -8.51
C ASN A 87 -2.95 -15.58 -9.15
N PRO A 88 -4.14 -16.19 -9.18
CA PRO A 88 -5.34 -15.60 -9.78
C PRO A 88 -5.86 -14.34 -9.06
N ASP A 89 -5.39 -14.06 -7.84
CA ASP A 89 -5.71 -12.84 -7.09
C ASP A 89 -4.89 -11.61 -7.55
N THR A 90 -4.05 -11.77 -8.58
CA THR A 90 -3.24 -10.68 -9.15
C THR A 90 -4.14 -9.69 -9.88
N ILE A 91 -4.04 -8.41 -9.49
CA ILE A 91 -4.84 -7.32 -10.07
C ILE A 91 -4.00 -6.22 -10.69
N GLY A 92 -2.70 -6.18 -10.44
CA GLY A 92 -1.82 -5.13 -10.92
C GLY A 92 -0.38 -5.32 -10.48
N TRP A 93 0.44 -4.33 -10.82
CA TRP A 93 1.84 -4.23 -10.45
C TRP A 93 2.19 -2.80 -10.11
N ILE A 94 2.74 -2.53 -8.92
CA ILE A 94 3.19 -1.21 -8.52
C ILE A 94 4.70 -1.06 -8.72
N ARG A 95 5.12 0.06 -9.32
CA ARG A 95 6.53 0.44 -9.44
C ARG A 95 6.73 1.90 -9.06
N ILE A 96 7.62 2.16 -8.11
CA ILE A 96 8.09 3.50 -7.76
C ILE A 96 9.56 3.59 -8.20
N PRO A 97 9.89 4.42 -9.21
CA PRO A 97 11.25 4.55 -9.72
C PRO A 97 12.27 4.90 -8.61
N ASP A 98 13.48 4.37 -8.75
CA ASP A 98 14.62 4.60 -7.85
C ASP A 98 14.35 4.20 -6.37
N THR A 99 13.41 3.25 -6.17
CA THR A 99 13.10 2.66 -4.86
C THR A 99 13.04 1.13 -4.95
N ASN A 100 12.86 0.47 -3.79
CA ASN A 100 12.64 -0.98 -3.75
C ASN A 100 11.17 -1.38 -3.99
N VAL A 101 10.28 -0.43 -4.31
CA VAL A 101 8.86 -0.73 -4.56
C VAL A 101 8.67 -1.13 -6.02
N ASP A 102 8.75 -2.42 -6.30
CA ASP A 102 8.52 -3.05 -7.61
C ASP A 102 7.90 -4.44 -7.38
N TYR A 103 6.56 -4.48 -7.20
CA TYR A 103 5.84 -5.63 -6.68
C TYR A 103 4.51 -5.88 -7.38
N PRO A 104 4.07 -7.17 -7.50
CA PRO A 104 2.70 -7.48 -7.84
C PRO A 104 1.74 -6.95 -6.77
N ILE A 105 0.54 -6.56 -7.20
CA ILE A 105 -0.58 -6.23 -6.33
C ILE A 105 -1.58 -7.37 -6.40
N VAL A 106 -1.95 -7.89 -5.23
CA VAL A 106 -2.98 -8.92 -5.09
C VAL A 106 -4.19 -8.39 -4.35
N GLN A 107 -5.37 -9.03 -4.53
CA GLN A 107 -6.55 -8.72 -3.73
C GLN A 107 -7.22 -10.01 -3.27
N GLY A 108 -7.21 -10.24 -1.96
CA GLY A 108 -7.91 -11.36 -1.32
C GLY A 108 -9.39 -11.04 -1.04
N THR A 109 -10.05 -11.98 -0.38
CA THR A 109 -11.44 -11.83 0.10
C THR A 109 -11.53 -11.10 1.45
N ASP A 110 -10.39 -10.83 2.08
CA ASP A 110 -10.23 -10.10 3.34
C ASP A 110 -8.87 -9.36 3.35
N ASN A 111 -8.56 -8.65 4.44
CA ASN A 111 -7.29 -7.95 4.63
C ASN A 111 -6.31 -8.70 5.53
N ASP A 112 -6.60 -9.96 5.86
CA ASP A 112 -5.79 -10.72 6.82
C ASP A 112 -4.86 -11.69 6.11
N PHE A 113 -5.32 -12.35 5.01
CA PHE A 113 -4.55 -13.38 4.33
C PHE A 113 -3.19 -12.88 3.80
N TYR A 114 -3.21 -11.83 2.96
CA TYR A 114 -1.98 -11.29 2.35
C TYR A 114 -1.13 -10.43 3.31
N LEU A 115 -1.60 -10.23 4.53
CA LEU A 115 -0.81 -9.59 5.58
C LEU A 115 0.40 -10.46 5.99
N ASP A 116 0.25 -11.79 5.98
CA ASP A 116 1.27 -12.75 6.40
C ASP A 116 1.50 -13.90 5.40
N HIS A 117 1.06 -13.72 4.14
CA HIS A 117 1.32 -14.63 3.02
C HIS A 117 1.94 -13.88 1.84
N ASP A 118 2.95 -14.49 1.23
CA ASP A 118 3.60 -13.98 0.03
C ASP A 118 2.73 -14.12 -1.23
N PHE A 119 3.24 -13.66 -2.37
CA PHE A 119 2.59 -13.75 -3.67
C PHE A 119 2.15 -15.17 -4.04
N TYR A 120 2.90 -16.20 -3.61
CA TYR A 120 2.59 -17.60 -3.88
C TYR A 120 1.66 -18.24 -2.84
N GLY A 121 1.11 -17.47 -1.91
CA GLY A 121 0.24 -17.95 -0.84
C GLY A 121 0.94 -18.75 0.24
N LYS A 122 2.26 -18.59 0.41
CA LYS A 122 3.04 -19.20 1.49
C LYS A 122 3.14 -18.22 2.66
N GLU A 123 3.12 -18.74 3.90
CA GLU A 123 3.39 -17.94 5.10
C GLU A 123 4.71 -17.17 4.97
N SER A 124 4.66 -15.87 5.16
CA SER A 124 5.79 -14.96 5.01
C SER A 124 5.60 -13.73 5.90
N ALA A 125 6.60 -13.41 6.71
CA ALA A 125 6.60 -12.21 7.54
C ALA A 125 6.62 -10.90 6.72
N ALA A 126 6.97 -10.96 5.42
CA ALA A 126 6.93 -9.84 4.51
C ALA A 126 5.53 -9.62 3.93
N GLY A 127 4.66 -10.63 3.94
CA GLY A 127 3.37 -10.58 3.29
C GLY A 127 3.47 -10.24 1.80
N SER A 128 2.43 -9.64 1.27
CA SER A 128 2.36 -9.12 -0.10
C SER A 128 2.00 -7.63 -0.11
N ILE A 129 2.11 -7.00 -1.29
CA ILE A 129 1.41 -5.73 -1.53
C ILE A 129 0.00 -6.08 -1.97
N TYR A 130 -1.01 -5.63 -1.21
CA TYR A 130 -2.39 -6.01 -1.47
C TYR A 130 -3.35 -4.83 -1.41
N LEU A 131 -4.39 -4.91 -2.24
CA LEU A 131 -5.49 -3.95 -2.26
C LEU A 131 -6.50 -4.31 -1.15
N ASP A 132 -7.04 -3.30 -0.47
CA ASP A 132 -8.14 -3.50 0.50
C ASP A 132 -9.31 -4.23 -0.18
N PHE A 133 -9.83 -5.27 0.48
CA PHE A 133 -10.89 -6.10 -0.11
C PHE A 133 -12.21 -5.34 -0.36
N GLU A 134 -12.40 -4.17 0.26
CA GLU A 134 -13.54 -3.28 0.01
C GLU A 134 -13.28 -2.27 -1.12
N SER A 135 -12.03 -2.18 -1.65
CA SER A 135 -11.70 -1.38 -2.84
C SER A 135 -12.08 -2.13 -4.12
N GLU A 136 -12.33 -1.40 -5.21
CA GLU A 136 -12.67 -2.00 -6.49
C GLU A 136 -11.45 -2.66 -7.14
N ALA A 137 -11.55 -3.94 -7.51
CA ALA A 137 -10.45 -4.74 -8.06
C ALA A 137 -9.88 -4.18 -9.38
N ASP A 138 -10.68 -3.46 -10.15
CA ASP A 138 -10.26 -2.79 -11.40
C ASP A 138 -9.50 -1.47 -11.15
N LEU A 139 -9.19 -1.15 -9.89
CA LEU A 139 -8.50 0.07 -9.47
C LEU A 139 -9.16 1.36 -9.94
N GLN A 140 -10.49 1.33 -10.16
CA GLN A 140 -11.27 2.49 -10.60
C GLN A 140 -12.27 2.97 -9.54
N GLY A 141 -12.16 2.52 -8.28
CA GLY A 141 -12.96 3.02 -7.17
C GLY A 141 -12.51 4.39 -6.67
N ARG A 142 -13.26 4.93 -5.71
CA ARG A 142 -12.99 6.26 -5.14
C ARG A 142 -11.71 6.32 -4.32
N ASN A 143 -11.51 5.39 -3.40
CA ASN A 143 -10.33 5.28 -2.56
C ASN A 143 -9.74 3.88 -2.75
N GLN A 144 -8.59 3.81 -3.41
CA GLN A 144 -7.85 2.59 -3.66
C GLN A 144 -6.77 2.47 -2.58
N ILE A 145 -6.95 1.52 -1.66
CA ILE A 145 -6.08 1.41 -0.49
C ILE A 145 -5.16 0.22 -0.66
N LEU A 146 -3.87 0.50 -0.78
CA LEU A 146 -2.82 -0.50 -0.91
C LEU A 146 -2.05 -0.63 0.40
N TYR A 147 -1.88 -1.85 0.87
CA TYR A 147 -1.13 -2.18 2.06
C TYR A 147 0.19 -2.86 1.71
N GLY A 148 1.19 -2.61 2.53
CA GLY A 148 2.48 -3.31 2.47
C GLY A 148 3.28 -3.12 3.75
N HIS A 149 4.06 -4.13 4.13
CA HIS A 149 4.87 -4.08 5.35
C HIS A 149 6.01 -3.08 5.28
N ASN A 150 6.44 -2.58 6.45
CA ASN A 150 7.65 -1.81 6.64
C ASN A 150 8.78 -2.75 7.07
N MET A 151 9.43 -3.40 6.13
CA MET A 151 10.46 -4.40 6.41
C MET A 151 11.82 -3.77 6.76
N LYS A 152 12.53 -4.36 7.72
CA LYS A 152 13.86 -3.87 8.15
C LYS A 152 14.93 -4.02 7.07
N ASN A 153 14.80 -5.03 6.20
CA ASN A 153 15.70 -5.28 5.08
C ASN A 153 15.53 -4.29 3.91
N GLY A 154 14.56 -3.37 3.98
CA GLY A 154 14.32 -2.38 2.93
C GLY A 154 13.23 -2.75 1.93
N SER A 155 12.68 -3.97 2.00
CA SER A 155 11.66 -4.46 1.07
C SER A 155 10.25 -3.96 1.39
N MET A 156 9.31 -4.35 0.55
CA MET A 156 7.89 -4.02 0.61
C MET A 156 7.66 -2.50 0.61
N PHE A 157 6.78 -1.97 1.46
CA PHE A 157 6.50 -0.53 1.54
C PHE A 157 7.43 0.23 2.50
N LYS A 158 8.66 -0.25 2.70
CA LYS A 158 9.67 0.44 3.52
C LYS A 158 9.91 1.87 3.04
N ASP A 159 10.07 2.05 1.74
CA ASP A 159 10.39 3.36 1.14
C ASP A 159 9.24 4.37 1.23
N ILE A 160 7.99 3.93 1.42
CA ILE A 160 6.85 4.83 1.68
C ILE A 160 7.09 5.67 2.94
N ASN A 161 7.83 5.17 3.93
CA ASN A 161 8.18 5.95 5.11
C ASN A 161 9.14 7.11 4.84
N ARG A 162 9.87 7.10 3.72
CA ARG A 162 10.80 8.16 3.33
C ARG A 162 10.09 9.38 2.77
N TYR A 163 8.84 9.24 2.30
CA TYR A 163 8.03 10.38 1.83
C TYR A 163 7.69 11.41 2.90
N LYS A 164 8.05 11.17 4.15
CA LYS A 164 8.04 12.17 5.23
C LYS A 164 9.11 13.25 5.04
N ASP A 165 10.17 12.94 4.30
CA ASP A 165 11.21 13.88 3.89
C ASP A 165 10.76 14.64 2.65
N PRO A 166 10.82 16.02 2.66
CA PRO A 166 10.33 16.83 1.54
C PRO A 166 11.13 16.68 0.26
N GLU A 167 12.44 16.42 0.35
CA GLU A 167 13.30 16.26 -0.81
C GLU A 167 12.98 14.92 -1.46
N TYR A 168 12.93 13.85 -0.66
CA TYR A 168 12.54 12.53 -1.13
C TYR A 168 11.13 12.53 -1.75
N PHE A 169 10.15 13.21 -1.12
CA PHE A 169 8.80 13.35 -1.64
C PHE A 169 8.79 13.95 -3.06
N LYS A 170 9.58 15.00 -3.31
CA LYS A 170 9.66 15.64 -4.62
C LYS A 170 10.38 14.79 -5.67
N GLU A 171 11.43 14.10 -5.27
CA GLU A 171 12.22 13.25 -6.16
C GLU A 171 11.44 12.02 -6.62
N HIS A 172 10.57 11.45 -5.76
CA HIS A 172 9.81 10.24 -6.03
C HIS A 172 8.29 10.52 -6.17
N GLN A 173 7.94 11.73 -6.60
CA GLN A 173 6.54 12.16 -6.65
C GLN A 173 5.69 11.35 -7.64
N TYR A 174 6.29 10.87 -8.75
CA TYR A 174 5.58 10.15 -9.79
C TYR A 174 5.93 8.66 -9.75
N PHE A 175 4.89 7.83 -9.88
CA PHE A 175 5.02 6.38 -9.93
C PHE A 175 3.85 5.76 -10.66
N SER A 176 3.93 4.46 -10.98
CA SER A 176 2.91 3.80 -11.80
C SER A 176 2.37 2.55 -11.14
N ILE A 177 1.09 2.27 -11.42
CA ILE A 177 0.49 0.96 -11.28
C ILE A 177 0.14 0.48 -12.69
N TYR A 178 0.65 -0.68 -13.05
CA TYR A 178 0.33 -1.37 -14.29
C TYR A 178 -0.81 -2.35 -14.05
N THR A 179 -1.71 -2.44 -15.01
CA THR A 179 -2.77 -3.44 -15.07
C THR A 179 -2.72 -4.14 -16.44
N PRO A 180 -3.47 -5.23 -16.66
CA PRO A 180 -3.59 -5.80 -18.00
C PRO A 180 -4.12 -4.81 -19.05
N GLU A 181 -4.98 -3.85 -18.62
CA GLU A 181 -5.72 -2.97 -19.52
C GLU A 181 -5.08 -1.59 -19.69
N ARG A 182 -4.31 -1.11 -18.70
CA ARG A 182 -3.76 0.25 -18.72
C ARG A 182 -2.63 0.48 -17.70
N GLU A 183 -1.85 1.50 -17.94
CA GLU A 183 -0.99 2.12 -16.94
C GLU A 183 -1.79 3.17 -16.17
N ILE A 184 -1.70 3.16 -14.85
CA ILE A 184 -2.22 4.17 -13.94
C ILE A 184 -1.03 4.98 -13.45
N ARG A 185 -0.83 6.16 -14.01
CA ARG A 185 0.21 7.08 -13.55
C ARG A 185 -0.27 7.85 -12.35
N LEU A 186 0.51 7.85 -11.30
CA LEU A 186 0.16 8.44 -10.01
C LEU A 186 1.13 9.56 -9.65
N LYS A 187 0.58 10.63 -9.10
CA LYS A 187 1.32 11.73 -8.49
C LYS A 187 1.03 11.75 -6.99
N ALA A 188 2.07 11.58 -6.17
CA ALA A 188 1.97 11.76 -4.73
C ALA A 188 1.57 13.20 -4.41
N VAL A 189 0.49 13.37 -3.65
CA VAL A 189 -0.05 14.70 -3.29
C VAL A 189 0.15 15.03 -1.81
N SER A 190 0.28 14.03 -0.94
CA SER A 190 0.62 14.27 0.46
C SER A 190 1.08 13.00 1.17
N CYS A 191 1.83 13.18 2.24
CA CYS A 191 2.24 12.11 3.13
C CYS A 191 1.91 12.48 4.58
N TYR A 192 1.19 11.59 5.25
CA TYR A 192 0.83 11.71 6.66
C TYR A 192 1.33 10.50 7.44
N TYR A 193 1.79 10.71 8.65
CA TYR A 193 2.05 9.62 9.59
C TYR A 193 1.36 9.88 10.94
N GLY A 194 0.84 8.85 11.55
CA GLY A 194 0.11 8.94 12.79
C GLY A 194 -0.68 7.68 13.11
N GLU A 195 -1.54 7.78 14.10
CA GLU A 195 -2.42 6.66 14.48
C GLU A 195 -3.28 6.17 13.31
N ALA A 196 -3.46 4.86 13.22
CA ALA A 196 -4.36 4.24 12.25
C ALA A 196 -5.81 4.65 12.57
N LYS A 197 -6.39 5.54 11.75
CA LYS A 197 -7.77 5.98 11.92
C LYS A 197 -8.69 5.19 10.99
N PRO A 198 -9.82 4.65 11.48
CA PRO A 198 -10.75 3.89 10.65
C PRO A 198 -11.27 4.64 9.42
N ILE A 199 -11.33 5.99 9.48
CA ILE A 199 -11.80 6.81 8.36
C ILE A 199 -10.94 6.67 7.10
N VAL A 200 -9.64 6.39 7.23
CA VAL A 200 -8.75 6.20 6.06
C VAL A 200 -9.20 5.03 5.20
N ARG A 201 -9.87 4.05 5.79
CA ARG A 201 -10.39 2.86 5.12
C ARG A 201 -11.77 3.04 4.46
N MET A 202 -12.27 4.26 4.34
CA MET A 202 -13.53 4.48 3.63
C MET A 202 -13.33 4.31 2.12
N THR A 203 -14.02 3.35 1.53
CA THR A 203 -14.05 3.09 0.08
C THR A 203 -15.37 3.49 -0.57
N GLY A 204 -16.47 3.44 0.19
CA GLY A 204 -17.82 3.78 -0.28
C GLY A 204 -18.25 5.19 0.11
N PHE A 205 -18.58 6.04 -0.88
CA PHE A 205 -19.06 7.41 -0.70
C PHE A 205 -20.41 7.59 -1.39
N LYS A 206 -21.35 8.25 -0.71
CA LYS A 206 -22.72 8.42 -1.22
C LYS A 206 -22.82 9.52 -2.27
N THR A 207 -22.03 10.56 -2.15
CA THR A 207 -22.04 11.71 -3.06
C THR A 207 -20.62 12.17 -3.35
N GLN A 208 -20.47 12.95 -4.42
CA GLN A 208 -19.19 13.57 -4.75
C GLN A 208 -18.70 14.50 -3.64
N GLU A 209 -19.59 15.28 -3.05
CA GLU A 209 -19.24 16.22 -1.97
C GLU A 209 -18.67 15.50 -0.75
N THR A 210 -19.22 14.32 -0.39
CA THR A 210 -18.70 13.54 0.73
C THR A 210 -17.33 12.94 0.42
N PHE A 211 -17.06 12.61 -0.83
CA PHE A 211 -15.73 12.16 -1.25
C PHE A 211 -14.72 13.29 -1.28
N ASP A 212 -15.08 14.45 -1.85
CA ASP A 212 -14.20 15.62 -1.89
C ASP A 212 -13.85 16.11 -0.47
N GLU A 213 -14.81 16.07 0.47
CA GLU A 213 -14.56 16.39 1.88
C GLU A 213 -13.62 15.37 2.52
N PHE A 214 -13.78 14.08 2.21
CA PHE A 214 -12.85 13.04 2.66
C PHE A 214 -11.43 13.32 2.15
N VAL A 215 -11.23 13.57 0.85
CA VAL A 215 -9.92 13.86 0.25
C VAL A 215 -9.29 15.09 0.92
N ARG A 216 -10.04 16.19 1.09
CA ARG A 216 -9.53 17.38 1.81
C ARG A 216 -9.11 17.04 3.24
N THR A 217 -9.89 16.22 3.94
CA THR A 217 -9.60 15.82 5.32
C THR A 217 -8.31 14.99 5.40
N MET A 218 -8.01 14.19 4.38
CA MET A 218 -6.78 13.38 4.33
C MET A 218 -5.55 14.20 3.90
N VAL A 219 -5.69 15.08 2.93
CA VAL A 219 -4.58 15.82 2.30
C VAL A 219 -4.24 17.12 3.04
N GLU A 220 -5.25 17.93 3.41
CA GLU A 220 -5.05 19.29 3.98
C GLU A 220 -4.22 19.36 5.26
N PRO A 221 -4.31 18.39 6.20
CA PRO A 221 -3.53 18.44 7.43
C PRO A 221 -2.04 18.12 7.26
N CYS A 222 -1.62 17.67 6.09
CA CYS A 222 -0.26 17.24 5.83
C CYS A 222 0.68 18.45 5.71
N SER A 223 1.88 18.34 6.30
CA SER A 223 2.90 19.41 6.24
C SER A 223 3.45 19.61 4.83
N TYR A 224 3.50 18.55 4.06
CA TYR A 224 3.88 18.54 2.65
C TYR A 224 2.69 18.07 1.85
N LYS A 225 2.17 18.93 1.00
CA LYS A 225 1.05 18.65 0.14
C LYS A 225 1.17 19.39 -1.18
N GLU A 226 0.69 18.74 -2.21
CA GLU A 226 0.44 19.35 -3.53
C GLU A 226 -1.04 19.75 -3.61
N GLU A 227 -1.36 20.57 -4.57
CA GLU A 227 -2.74 20.94 -4.86
C GLU A 227 -3.49 19.76 -5.48
N VAL A 228 -4.71 19.52 -5.01
CA VAL A 228 -5.64 18.52 -5.56
C VAL A 228 -6.79 19.24 -6.21
N GLU A 229 -7.08 18.92 -7.48
CA GLU A 229 -8.20 19.48 -8.21
C GLU A 229 -9.52 18.82 -7.80
N TYR A 230 -10.59 19.62 -7.74
CA TYR A 230 -11.93 19.17 -7.37
C TYR A 230 -12.95 19.56 -8.45
N PRO A 231 -13.96 18.70 -8.70
CA PRO A 231 -14.24 17.45 -8.02
C PRO A 231 -13.16 16.38 -8.26
N ALA A 232 -12.69 15.73 -7.19
CA ALA A 232 -11.71 14.68 -7.31
C ALA A 232 -12.32 13.40 -7.90
N ARG A 233 -11.61 12.73 -8.82
CA ARG A 233 -12.04 11.47 -9.43
C ARG A 233 -11.84 10.31 -8.45
N SER A 234 -10.61 10.11 -8.03
CA SER A 234 -10.19 9.04 -7.12
C SER A 234 -8.99 9.47 -6.29
N ILE A 235 -8.68 8.71 -5.28
CA ILE A 235 -7.45 8.82 -4.51
C ILE A 235 -6.86 7.43 -4.28
N PHE A 236 -5.54 7.31 -4.41
CA PHE A 236 -4.78 6.12 -4.04
C PHE A 236 -4.12 6.35 -2.69
N THR A 237 -4.29 5.39 -1.79
CA THR A 237 -3.78 5.48 -0.41
C THR A 237 -2.84 4.30 -0.18
N LEU A 238 -1.53 4.55 -0.14
CA LEU A 238 -0.53 3.54 0.19
C LEU A 238 -0.27 3.58 1.69
N VAL A 239 -0.38 2.42 2.35
CA VAL A 239 -0.34 2.31 3.82
C VAL A 239 0.76 1.36 4.25
N THR A 240 1.59 1.82 5.16
CA THR A 240 2.61 0.97 5.82
C THR A 240 2.73 1.28 7.31
N CYS A 241 3.37 0.38 8.07
CA CYS A 241 3.66 0.61 9.47
C CYS A 241 4.69 1.72 9.65
N SER A 242 4.52 2.54 10.67
CA SER A 242 5.49 3.51 11.14
C SER A 242 5.84 3.19 12.59
N TYR A 243 7.12 3.30 12.95
CA TYR A 243 7.61 2.87 14.28
C TYR A 243 7.90 4.03 15.22
N GLU A 244 7.60 5.28 14.80
CA GLU A 244 7.86 6.49 15.62
C GLU A 244 6.95 6.57 16.85
N ILE A 245 5.71 6.06 16.72
CA ILE A 245 4.76 5.92 17.82
C ILE A 245 4.06 4.57 17.72
N ASN A 246 3.49 4.07 18.83
CA ASN A 246 2.76 2.81 18.83
C ASN A 246 1.57 2.86 17.87
N ASP A 247 1.41 1.80 17.10
CA ASP A 247 0.35 1.63 16.09
C ASP A 247 0.31 2.73 15.01
N ALA A 248 1.41 3.47 14.84
CA ALA A 248 1.50 4.45 13.78
C ALA A 248 1.54 3.81 12.40
N ARG A 249 0.93 4.50 11.46
CA ARG A 249 0.99 4.19 10.03
C ARG A 249 1.49 5.40 9.27
N THR A 250 2.18 5.16 8.17
CA THR A 250 2.45 6.14 7.14
C THR A 250 1.45 5.95 6.04
N PHE A 251 0.83 7.03 5.61
CA PHE A 251 -0.14 7.10 4.52
C PHE A 251 0.43 8.02 3.45
N LEU A 252 0.66 7.48 2.27
CA LEU A 252 1.00 8.25 1.07
C LEU A 252 -0.26 8.35 0.23
N PHE A 253 -0.71 9.58 -0.04
CA PHE A 253 -1.87 9.85 -0.87
C PHE A 253 -1.40 10.29 -2.25
N ALA A 254 -2.02 9.72 -3.29
CA ALA A 254 -1.71 10.03 -4.67
C ALA A 254 -2.99 10.17 -5.50
N VAL A 255 -2.91 10.96 -6.56
CA VAL A 255 -3.98 11.12 -7.57
C VAL A 255 -3.50 10.60 -8.90
N GLU A 256 -4.43 10.15 -9.74
CA GLU A 256 -4.14 9.74 -11.10
C GLU A 256 -3.87 10.97 -11.98
N VAL A 257 -2.84 10.88 -12.83
CA VAL A 257 -2.40 11.97 -13.71
C VAL A 257 -2.23 11.47 -15.14
N ASP A 258 -2.34 12.40 -16.11
CA ASP A 258 -2.04 12.18 -17.52
C ASP A 258 -0.51 12.14 -17.77
N GLU A 259 -0.13 12.05 -19.05
CA GLU A 259 1.29 12.03 -19.46
C GLU A 259 2.02 13.33 -19.18
N GLU A 260 1.31 14.44 -19.16
CA GLU A 260 1.82 15.77 -18.84
C GLU A 260 1.91 16.03 -17.32
N GLY A 261 1.37 15.11 -16.51
CA GLY A 261 1.36 15.21 -15.03
C GLY A 261 0.18 16.02 -14.47
N ASN A 262 -0.83 16.32 -15.30
CA ASN A 262 -2.07 16.94 -14.85
C ASN A 262 -2.99 15.89 -14.20
N GLN A 263 -3.70 16.27 -13.15
CA GLN A 263 -4.65 15.37 -12.52
C GLN A 263 -5.77 15.00 -13.51
N ILE A 264 -6.09 13.70 -13.59
CA ILE A 264 -7.22 13.22 -14.40
C ILE A 264 -8.52 13.77 -13.79
N PRO A 265 -9.28 14.55 -14.55
CA PRO A 265 -10.50 15.16 -14.04
C PRO A 265 -11.62 14.14 -13.86
N MET A 266 -12.63 14.54 -13.09
CA MET A 266 -13.90 13.84 -13.04
C MET A 266 -14.63 14.04 -14.37
N ASP A 267 -14.83 12.96 -15.11
CA ASP A 267 -15.62 12.95 -16.36
C ASP A 267 -17.01 12.33 -16.16
N GLU A 268 -17.90 12.45 -17.17
CA GLU A 268 -19.25 11.92 -17.08
C GLU A 268 -19.30 10.39 -17.08
N GLU A 269 -18.40 9.73 -17.81
CA GLU A 269 -18.31 8.27 -17.86
C GLU A 269 -17.99 7.68 -16.47
N TYR A 270 -17.01 8.28 -15.80
CA TYR A 270 -16.65 7.87 -14.43
C TYR A 270 -17.78 8.12 -13.43
N LYS A 271 -18.53 9.24 -13.58
CA LYS A 271 -19.72 9.51 -12.77
C LYS A 271 -20.79 8.42 -12.93
N GLU A 272 -21.14 8.08 -14.16
CA GLU A 272 -22.13 7.03 -14.46
C GLU A 272 -21.69 5.67 -13.91
N LYS A 273 -20.39 5.35 -14.02
CA LYS A 273 -19.82 4.15 -13.42
C LYS A 273 -20.00 4.15 -11.90
N MET A 274 -19.65 5.23 -11.22
CA MET A 274 -19.76 5.33 -9.76
C MET A 274 -21.20 5.26 -9.27
N GLU A 275 -22.15 5.85 -9.99
CA GLU A 275 -23.57 5.70 -9.69
C GLU A 275 -24.04 4.24 -9.80
N THR A 276 -23.57 3.54 -10.82
CA THR A 276 -23.87 2.11 -11.02
C THR A 276 -23.29 1.24 -9.88
N VAL A 277 -22.06 1.51 -9.46
CA VAL A 277 -21.40 0.83 -8.32
C VAL A 277 -22.18 1.07 -7.02
N LEU A 278 -22.57 2.32 -6.78
CA LEU A 278 -23.38 2.69 -5.62
C LEU A 278 -24.73 1.99 -5.62
N GLU A 279 -25.44 1.95 -6.74
CA GLU A 279 -26.72 1.25 -6.87
C GLU A 279 -26.57 -0.27 -6.60
N LYS A 280 -25.56 -0.91 -7.15
CA LYS A 280 -25.27 -2.33 -6.89
C LYS A 280 -25.03 -2.57 -5.41
N SER A 281 -24.23 -1.76 -4.77
CA SER A 281 -23.94 -1.83 -3.32
C SER A 281 -25.22 -1.66 -2.48
N LEU A 282 -26.09 -0.73 -2.83
CA LEU A 282 -27.37 -0.50 -2.14
C LEU A 282 -28.36 -1.66 -2.36
N ARG A 283 -28.38 -2.30 -3.53
CA ARG A 283 -29.22 -3.48 -3.81
C ARG A 283 -28.76 -4.68 -2.98
N HIS A 284 -27.45 -4.94 -2.86
CA HIS A 284 -26.94 -6.02 -2.02
C HIS A 284 -27.28 -5.83 -0.53
N ARG A 285 -27.27 -4.60 -0.02
CA ARG A 285 -27.68 -4.29 1.36
C ARG A 285 -29.15 -4.55 1.64
N LYS A 286 -30.03 -4.45 0.63
CA LYS A 286 -31.47 -4.79 0.78
C LYS A 286 -31.73 -6.30 0.84
N ILE A 287 -30.85 -7.12 0.25
CA ILE A 287 -30.98 -8.59 0.24
C ILE A 287 -30.40 -9.20 1.52
N PHE A 288 -29.43 -8.55 2.15
CA PHE A 288 -28.87 -8.93 3.45
C PHE A 288 -29.02 -7.80 4.45
N PRO A 289 -30.10 -7.81 5.29
CA PRO A 289 -30.22 -6.86 6.39
C PRO A 289 -29.19 -7.24 7.46
N MET A 290 -27.98 -6.75 7.36
CA MET A 290 -26.93 -7.03 8.33
C MET A 290 -26.64 -5.84 9.24
N LYS A 291 -26.43 -6.15 10.53
CA LYS A 291 -25.70 -5.56 11.66
C LYS A 291 -24.81 -4.30 11.43
N MET A 292 -24.87 -3.64 10.29
CA MET A 292 -24.04 -2.48 9.95
C MET A 292 -24.64 -1.12 10.32
N GLU A 293 -25.89 -1.05 10.78
CA GLU A 293 -26.46 0.23 11.26
C GLU A 293 -25.65 0.85 12.41
N ASN A 294 -25.01 0.03 13.24
CA ASN A 294 -24.20 0.53 14.35
C ASN A 294 -22.82 1.06 13.88
N LYS A 295 -22.21 0.48 12.82
CA LYS A 295 -20.93 0.99 12.29
C LYS A 295 -21.09 2.31 11.53
N VAL A 296 -22.21 2.49 10.82
CA VAL A 296 -22.51 3.77 10.13
C VAL A 296 -22.86 4.87 11.13
N LEU A 297 -23.49 4.53 12.26
CA LEU A 297 -23.77 5.48 13.37
C LEU A 297 -22.49 5.83 14.15
N GLU A 298 -21.56 4.89 14.31
CA GLU A 298 -20.21 5.17 14.84
C GLU A 298 -19.41 6.07 13.89
N ASN A 299 -19.51 5.86 12.58
CA ASN A 299 -18.92 6.75 11.59
C ASN A 299 -19.53 8.17 11.62
N ARG A 300 -20.84 8.32 11.87
CA ARG A 300 -21.42 9.68 12.10
C ARG A 300 -20.82 10.37 13.32
N LYS A 301 -20.54 9.64 14.39
CA LYS A 301 -19.81 10.19 15.55
C LYS A 301 -18.37 10.56 15.21
N CYS A 302 -17.71 9.84 14.28
CA CYS A 302 -16.40 10.22 13.75
C CYS A 302 -16.45 11.52 12.93
N TYR A 303 -17.52 11.76 12.14
CA TYR A 303 -17.73 13.04 11.44
C TYR A 303 -17.84 14.23 12.40
N ASP A 304 -18.50 14.06 13.54
CA ASP A 304 -18.58 15.09 14.56
C ASP A 304 -17.27 15.30 15.34
N ILE A 305 -16.44 14.25 15.45
CA ILE A 305 -15.10 14.32 16.07
C ILE A 305 -14.09 15.02 15.15
N LEU A 306 -14.20 14.93 13.83
CA LEU A 306 -13.36 15.63 12.85
C LEU A 306 -13.62 17.15 12.82
N ARG A 307 -14.77 17.62 13.29
CA ARG A 307 -15.06 19.03 13.56
C ARG A 307 -14.27 19.61 14.74
N ILE A 308 -13.58 18.77 15.51
CA ILE A 308 -12.83 19.21 16.69
C ILE A 308 -11.46 19.74 16.25
N ARG A 309 -11.28 21.03 16.45
CA ARG A 309 -10.11 21.91 16.45
C ARG A 309 -8.75 21.31 16.91
N ASN A 310 -8.59 20.01 17.10
CA ASN A 310 -7.39 19.44 17.72
C ASN A 310 -6.35 18.89 16.72
N MET A 311 -6.65 18.74 15.43
CA MET A 311 -5.61 18.36 14.46
C MET A 311 -4.54 19.44 14.25
N GLN A 312 -4.88 20.72 14.44
CA GLN A 312 -3.91 21.82 14.37
C GLN A 312 -2.84 21.79 15.48
N LYS A 313 -3.10 21.15 16.62
CA LYS A 313 -2.10 21.08 17.72
C LYS A 313 -1.01 20.04 17.51
N TYR A 314 -1.27 18.97 16.74
CA TYR A 314 -0.26 17.92 16.50
C TYR A 314 0.71 18.27 15.36
N VAL A 315 0.26 19.05 14.38
CA VAL A 315 1.10 19.51 13.26
C VAL A 315 2.10 20.61 13.70
N CYS A 316 1.77 21.39 14.75
CA CYS A 316 2.64 22.47 15.28
C CYS A 316 3.76 21.99 16.21
N SER A 317 3.76 20.75 16.70
CA SER A 317 4.79 20.27 17.62
C SER A 317 6.15 19.97 16.97
N ILE A 318 6.21 19.91 15.64
CA ILE A 318 7.47 19.65 14.89
C ILE A 318 8.27 20.95 14.65
N LYS A 319 7.69 22.14 14.87
CA LYS A 319 8.40 23.42 14.64
C LYS A 319 9.28 23.90 15.78
N ASN A 320 9.33 23.24 16.94
CA ASN A 320 10.07 23.69 18.12
C ASN A 320 10.99 22.60 18.72
N GLY A 321 11.62 21.79 17.90
CA GLY A 321 12.68 20.87 18.28
C GLY A 321 13.94 21.18 17.50
N SER A 322 14.57 22.30 17.83
CA SER A 322 15.98 22.56 17.55
C SER A 322 16.78 22.30 18.80
#